data_cc85645b89d645e60ebd39f67a18d984
#
_entry.id   cc85645b89d645e60ebd39f67a18d984
#
_cell.length_a   1.000
_cell.length_b   1.000
_cell.length_c   1.000
_cell.angle_alpha   90.00
_cell.angle_beta   90.00
_cell.angle_gamma   90.00
#
_symmetry.space_group_name_H-M   'P 1'
#
loop_
_entity.id
_entity.type
_entity.pdbx_description
1 polymer ?
#
loop_
_entity_poly.entity_id
_entity_poly.type
_entity_poly.pdbx_seq_one_letter_code
_entity_poly.pdbx_strand_id
1 'polypeptide(L)'
;ALAQWRADLDALHPVPGLSASGVDWNGQVLRVLRRSPWPLADGRDSGLIVTAWTVRDGQWLRWQSPPAVLRNELQRAWQQAEQWARDPSDDDLARQTRLIPASAWQIVYFRGNAWVNPLSSAGTTAPTPAAPPTNADALPDAIRLQLDVLPASGLNGRLTLDWLRPNFSNHKT
;
A
#
# COMPACT_ATOMS: atom_id res chain seq x y z
N ALA A 1 14.37 4.78 -1.01
CA ALA A 1 13.28 3.88 -1.43
C ALA A 1 12.56 3.26 -0.24
N LEU A 2 13.24 2.45 0.59
CA LEU A 2 12.61 1.71 1.69
C LEU A 2 12.03 2.61 2.79
N ALA A 3 12.72 3.70 3.14
CA ALA A 3 12.21 4.70 4.09
C ALA A 3 10.90 5.35 3.58
N GLN A 4 10.80 5.58 2.27
CA GLN A 4 9.58 6.15 1.67
C GLN A 4 8.41 5.16 1.71
N TRP A 5 8.67 3.87 1.45
CA TRP A 5 7.65 2.83 1.56
C TRP A 5 7.10 2.75 3.00
N ARG A 6 7.99 2.78 3.99
CA ARG A 6 7.58 2.82 5.40
C ARG A 6 6.79 4.08 5.74
N ALA A 7 7.25 5.25 5.28
CA ALA A 7 6.56 6.53 5.53
C ALA A 7 5.16 6.58 4.89
N ASP A 8 4.95 5.92 3.75
CA ASP A 8 3.63 5.83 3.14
C ASP A 8 2.68 4.98 4.01
N LEU A 9 3.18 3.88 4.58
CA LEU A 9 2.39 3.03 5.48
C LEU A 9 2.16 3.66 6.87
N ASP A 10 3.14 4.39 7.40
CA ASP A 10 3.00 5.09 8.69
C ASP A 10 1.93 6.20 8.63
N ALA A 11 1.71 6.77 7.44
CA ALA A 11 0.71 7.80 7.21
C ALA A 11 -0.65 7.26 6.74
N LEU A 12 -0.87 5.94 6.78
CA LEU A 12 -2.12 5.28 6.39
C LEU A 12 -3.35 5.97 7.00
N HIS A 13 -4.36 6.17 6.16
CA HIS A 13 -5.62 6.78 6.56
C HIS A 13 -6.81 6.02 5.95
N PRO A 14 -7.37 5.05 6.66
CA PRO A 14 -8.56 4.33 6.19
C PRO A 14 -9.74 5.26 5.92
N VAL A 15 -10.44 5.03 4.81
CA VAL A 15 -11.68 5.75 4.46
C VAL A 15 -12.78 4.73 4.22
N PRO A 16 -13.76 4.62 5.13
CA PRO A 16 -14.87 3.70 4.99
C PRO A 16 -15.58 3.85 3.64
N GLY A 17 -15.82 2.75 2.94
CA GLY A 17 -16.49 2.72 1.64
C GLY A 17 -15.62 3.11 0.43
N LEU A 18 -14.33 3.44 0.63
CA LEU A 18 -13.31 3.50 -0.41
C LEU A 18 -12.27 2.40 -0.20
N SER A 19 -11.61 2.43 0.94
CA SER A 19 -10.72 1.37 1.39
C SER A 19 -10.80 1.31 2.92
N ALA A 20 -11.38 0.25 3.45
CA ALA A 20 -11.61 0.09 4.89
C ALA A 20 -10.30 -0.06 5.67
N SER A 21 -9.27 -0.62 5.04
CA SER A 21 -7.92 -0.74 5.61
C SER A 21 -6.98 0.41 5.24
N GLY A 22 -7.33 1.19 4.21
CA GLY A 22 -6.43 2.19 3.63
C GLY A 22 -5.29 1.59 2.79
N VAL A 23 -5.20 0.28 2.69
CA VAL A 23 -4.19 -0.44 1.90
C VAL A 23 -4.82 -1.59 1.14
N ASP A 24 -4.36 -1.83 -0.08
CA ASP A 24 -4.82 -2.92 -0.92
C ASP A 24 -3.68 -3.45 -1.79
N TRP A 25 -3.61 -4.76 -1.92
CA TRP A 25 -2.68 -5.48 -2.77
C TRP A 25 -3.45 -6.40 -3.72
N ASN A 26 -3.31 -6.20 -5.03
CA ASN A 26 -3.99 -7.02 -6.05
C ASN A 26 -3.06 -8.00 -6.79
N GLY A 27 -1.83 -8.22 -6.29
CA GLY A 27 -0.83 -9.08 -6.93
C GLY A 27 0.13 -8.32 -7.87
N GLN A 28 -0.20 -7.12 -8.26
CA GLN A 28 0.60 -6.29 -9.16
C GLN A 28 0.91 -4.91 -8.56
N VAL A 29 -0.07 -4.28 -7.93
CA VAL A 29 0.08 -2.95 -7.32
C VAL A 29 -0.34 -2.97 -5.85
N LEU A 30 0.49 -2.35 -5.01
CA LEU A 30 0.12 -1.99 -3.65
C LEU A 30 -0.40 -0.56 -3.67
N ARG A 31 -1.66 -0.36 -3.32
CA ARG A 31 -2.30 0.97 -3.18
C ARG A 31 -2.40 1.33 -1.72
N VAL A 32 -2.05 2.56 -1.40
CA VAL A 32 -2.06 3.09 -0.03
C VAL A 32 -2.77 4.43 -0.03
N LEU A 33 -3.82 4.55 0.76
CA LEU A 33 -4.48 5.81 1.04
C LEU A 33 -3.86 6.41 2.29
N ARG A 34 -3.30 7.61 2.19
CA ARG A 34 -2.55 8.23 3.26
C ARG A 34 -2.81 9.73 3.36
N ARG A 35 -2.47 10.32 4.51
CA ARG A 35 -2.47 11.78 4.66
C ARG A 35 -1.41 12.42 3.77
N SER A 36 -1.77 13.52 3.12
CA SER A 36 -0.79 14.34 2.39
C SER A 36 0.18 14.98 3.40
N PRO A 37 1.49 14.97 3.13
CA PRO A 37 2.46 15.71 3.95
C PRO A 37 2.41 17.22 3.71
N TRP A 38 1.68 17.64 2.68
CA TRP A 38 1.58 19.05 2.27
C TRP A 38 0.18 19.56 2.55
N PRO A 39 0.02 20.81 3.04
CA PRO A 39 -1.29 21.44 3.10
C PRO A 39 -1.84 21.61 1.68
N LEU A 40 -3.16 21.71 1.57
CA LEU A 40 -3.81 22.08 0.32
C LEU A 40 -3.39 23.51 -0.09
N ALA A 41 -3.48 23.81 -1.39
CA ALA A 41 -3.09 25.11 -1.93
C ALA A 41 -3.87 26.29 -1.31
N ASP A 42 -5.02 26.03 -0.72
CA ASP A 42 -5.86 27.02 0.00
C ASP A 42 -5.54 27.16 1.50
N GLY A 43 -4.47 26.49 1.98
CA GLY A 43 -4.03 26.53 3.38
C GLY A 43 -4.93 25.81 4.37
N ARG A 44 -5.93 25.07 3.88
CA ARG A 44 -6.78 24.19 4.70
C ARG A 44 -6.06 22.89 5.03
N ASP A 45 -6.73 22.04 5.81
CA ASP A 45 -6.21 20.73 6.23
C ASP A 45 -5.59 19.96 5.08
N SER A 46 -4.47 19.30 5.35
CA SER A 46 -3.81 18.43 4.39
C SER A 46 -4.78 17.36 3.89
N GLY A 47 -5.07 17.35 2.59
CA GLY A 47 -5.91 16.35 1.96
C GLY A 47 -5.33 14.93 2.07
N LEU A 48 -6.03 13.98 1.49
CA LEU A 48 -5.54 12.62 1.31
C LEU A 48 -4.90 12.46 -0.05
N ILE A 49 -3.92 11.59 -0.16
CA ILE A 49 -3.32 11.16 -1.42
C ILE A 49 -3.38 9.64 -1.53
N VAL A 50 -3.51 9.16 -2.75
CA VAL A 50 -3.29 7.76 -3.07
C VAL A 50 -1.84 7.61 -3.50
N THR A 51 -1.09 6.73 -2.86
CA THR A 51 0.22 6.29 -3.33
C THR A 51 0.11 4.86 -3.83
N ALA A 52 0.87 4.54 -4.86
CA ALA A 52 0.89 3.22 -5.44
C ALA A 52 2.32 2.77 -5.69
N TRP A 53 2.55 1.46 -5.54
CA TRP A 53 3.84 0.83 -5.69
C TRP A 53 3.70 -0.36 -6.62
N THR A 54 4.64 -0.53 -7.54
CA THR A 54 4.69 -1.68 -8.46
C THR A 54 6.11 -1.98 -8.90
N VAL A 55 6.35 -3.18 -9.42
CA VAL A 55 7.52 -3.51 -10.22
C VAL A 55 7.07 -3.61 -11.67
N ARG A 56 7.65 -2.80 -12.53
CA ARG A 56 7.42 -2.78 -13.97
C ARG A 56 8.71 -2.43 -14.71
N ASP A 57 8.96 -3.08 -15.84
CA ASP A 57 10.13 -2.86 -16.70
C ASP A 57 11.47 -2.96 -15.95
N GLY A 58 11.58 -3.91 -15.02
CA GLY A 58 12.78 -4.11 -14.23
C GLY A 58 13.06 -3.01 -13.20
N GLN A 59 12.05 -2.22 -12.83
CA GLN A 59 12.16 -1.13 -11.86
C GLN A 59 11.08 -1.22 -10.78
N TRP A 60 11.45 -0.99 -9.54
CA TRP A 60 10.51 -0.72 -8.47
C TRP A 60 10.11 0.75 -8.53
N LEU A 61 8.83 1.00 -8.69
CA LEU A 61 8.24 2.30 -9.01
C LEU A 61 7.28 2.72 -7.90
N ARG A 62 7.22 4.03 -7.68
CA ARG A 62 6.22 4.67 -6.81
C ARG A 62 5.50 5.76 -7.59
N TRP A 63 4.19 5.80 -7.46
CA TRP A 63 3.32 6.85 -8.00
C TRP A 63 2.53 7.50 -6.87
N GLN A 64 2.10 8.74 -7.07
CA GLN A 64 1.19 9.41 -6.16
C GLN A 64 0.21 10.32 -6.88
N SER A 65 -1.02 10.38 -6.36
CA SER A 65 -2.04 11.32 -6.83
C SER A 65 -1.78 12.74 -6.31
N PRO A 66 -2.42 13.76 -6.91
CA PRO A 66 -2.61 15.03 -6.25
C PRO A 66 -3.38 14.85 -4.93
N PRO A 67 -3.21 15.78 -3.95
CA PRO A 67 -4.03 15.81 -2.75
C PRO A 67 -5.50 16.05 -3.08
N ALA A 68 -6.41 15.34 -2.43
CA ALA A 68 -7.85 15.48 -2.59
C ALA A 68 -8.58 15.40 -1.25
N VAL A 69 -9.72 16.06 -1.15
CA VAL A 69 -10.62 16.01 0.00
C VAL A 69 -11.96 15.36 -0.35
N LEU A 70 -12.34 15.40 -1.63
CA LEU A 70 -13.59 14.84 -2.08
C LEU A 70 -13.47 13.33 -2.33
N ARG A 71 -14.46 12.59 -1.86
CA ARG A 71 -14.48 11.13 -2.00
C ARG A 71 -14.40 10.65 -3.45
N ASN A 72 -15.10 11.30 -4.35
CA ASN A 72 -15.10 10.96 -5.77
C ASN A 72 -13.73 11.19 -6.44
N GLU A 73 -12.96 12.16 -5.98
CA GLU A 73 -11.58 12.40 -6.44
C GLU A 73 -10.65 11.30 -5.94
N LEU A 74 -10.76 10.94 -4.67
CA LEU A 74 -10.00 9.83 -4.09
C LEU A 74 -10.34 8.49 -4.77
N GLN A 75 -11.60 8.27 -5.10
CA GLN A 75 -12.02 7.06 -5.81
C GLN A 75 -11.43 7.00 -7.23
N ARG A 76 -11.42 8.13 -7.94
CA ARG A 76 -10.74 8.22 -9.26
C ARG A 76 -9.24 7.97 -9.13
N ALA A 77 -8.58 8.59 -8.14
CA ALA A 77 -7.16 8.38 -7.90
C ALA A 77 -6.84 6.91 -7.55
N TRP A 78 -7.74 6.24 -6.80
CA TRP A 78 -7.60 4.83 -6.45
C TRP A 78 -7.67 3.91 -7.67
N GLN A 79 -8.56 4.20 -8.61
CA GLN A 79 -8.67 3.49 -9.89
C GLN A 79 -7.49 3.81 -10.81
N GLN A 80 -7.09 5.09 -10.88
CA GLN A 80 -5.94 5.53 -11.65
C GLN A 80 -4.64 4.86 -11.20
N ALA A 81 -4.45 4.65 -9.92
CA ALA A 81 -3.29 3.93 -9.38
C ALA A 81 -3.19 2.50 -9.92
N GLU A 82 -4.31 1.81 -10.10
CA GLU A 82 -4.34 0.48 -10.70
C GLU A 82 -4.05 0.53 -12.22
N GLN A 83 -4.63 1.52 -12.92
CA GLN A 83 -4.37 1.73 -14.34
C GLN A 83 -2.91 2.08 -14.59
N TRP A 84 -2.33 2.98 -13.79
CA TRP A 84 -0.91 3.32 -13.86
C TRP A 84 0.01 2.10 -13.77
N ALA A 85 -0.30 1.15 -12.91
CA ALA A 85 0.54 -0.04 -12.76
C ALA A 85 0.56 -0.94 -14.00
N ARG A 86 -0.51 -0.89 -14.81
CA ARG A 86 -0.66 -1.70 -16.03
C ARG A 86 -0.23 -0.95 -17.28
N ASP A 87 -0.77 0.25 -17.46
CA ASP A 87 -0.64 1.06 -18.67
C ASP A 87 -0.68 2.55 -18.30
N PRO A 88 0.48 3.15 -17.99
CA PRO A 88 0.57 4.53 -17.54
C PRO A 88 0.36 5.52 -18.68
N SER A 89 -0.41 6.56 -18.44
CA SER A 89 -0.47 7.76 -19.27
C SER A 89 0.79 8.63 -19.09
N ASP A 90 0.98 9.64 -19.96
CA ASP A 90 2.07 10.60 -19.82
C ASP A 90 1.98 11.37 -18.49
N ASP A 91 0.76 11.70 -18.04
CA ASP A 91 0.52 12.34 -16.75
C ASP A 91 0.91 11.41 -15.58
N ASP A 92 0.69 10.10 -15.72
CA ASP A 92 1.10 9.13 -14.72
C ASP A 92 2.61 8.98 -14.67
N LEU A 93 3.27 9.00 -15.83
CA LEU A 93 4.73 8.97 -15.92
C LEU A 93 5.37 10.20 -15.28
N ALA A 94 4.74 11.37 -15.38
CA ALA A 94 5.21 12.59 -14.74
C ALA A 94 5.09 12.54 -13.20
N ARG A 95 4.19 11.69 -12.65
CA ARG A 95 3.93 11.53 -11.21
C ARG A 95 4.61 10.31 -10.61
N GLN A 96 5.30 9.52 -11.42
CA GLN A 96 6.02 8.35 -10.92
C GLN A 96 7.46 8.69 -10.54
N THR A 97 7.97 7.97 -9.57
CA THR A 97 9.39 7.98 -9.19
C THR A 97 9.97 6.59 -9.42
N ARG A 98 11.07 6.52 -10.16
CA ARG A 98 11.87 5.30 -10.30
C ARG A 98 12.78 5.19 -9.09
N LEU A 99 12.81 4.01 -8.46
CA LEU A 99 13.52 3.82 -7.21
C LEU A 99 14.76 2.95 -7.39
N ILE A 100 14.58 1.64 -7.43
CA ILE A 100 15.68 0.69 -7.56
C ILE A 100 15.34 -0.38 -8.60
N PRO A 101 16.34 -0.92 -9.32
CA PRO A 101 16.15 -2.05 -10.21
C PRO A 101 15.66 -3.28 -9.43
N ALA A 102 14.55 -3.86 -9.88
CA ALA A 102 13.95 -5.04 -9.27
C ALA A 102 13.21 -5.88 -10.32
N SER A 103 13.26 -7.20 -10.18
CA SER A 103 12.64 -8.13 -11.13
C SER A 103 11.26 -8.63 -10.68
N ALA A 104 11.05 -8.73 -9.38
CA ALA A 104 9.80 -9.21 -8.80
C ALA A 104 9.59 -8.66 -7.39
N TRP A 105 8.35 -8.70 -6.94
CA TRP A 105 7.99 -8.34 -5.59
C TRP A 105 6.70 -9.01 -5.14
N GLN A 106 6.51 -9.08 -3.83
CA GLN A 106 5.34 -9.65 -3.22
C GLN A 106 5.02 -8.93 -1.91
N ILE A 107 3.73 -8.83 -1.61
CA ILE A 107 3.21 -8.35 -0.33
C ILE A 107 2.56 -9.51 0.40
N VAL A 108 2.86 -9.60 1.70
CA VAL A 108 2.25 -10.58 2.60
C VAL A 108 1.72 -9.83 3.82
N TYR A 109 0.52 -10.19 4.29
CA TYR A 109 -0.11 -9.58 5.46
C TYR A 109 0.03 -10.49 6.68
N PHE A 110 0.24 -9.89 7.85
CA PHE A 110 0.13 -10.59 9.12
C PHE A 110 -1.25 -10.34 9.71
N ARG A 111 -2.01 -11.40 9.87
CA ARG A 111 -3.38 -11.39 10.41
C ARG A 111 -3.63 -12.68 11.20
N GLY A 112 -4.36 -12.59 12.33
CA GLY A 112 -4.71 -13.79 13.09
C GLY A 112 -3.50 -14.62 13.50
N ASN A 113 -2.38 -13.97 13.84
CA ASN A 113 -1.11 -14.59 14.26
C ASN A 113 -0.39 -15.41 13.17
N ALA A 114 -0.69 -15.15 11.89
CA ALA A 114 -0.05 -15.81 10.75
C ALA A 114 0.24 -14.85 9.59
N TRP A 115 1.29 -15.15 8.81
CA TRP A 115 1.54 -14.50 7.53
C TRP A 115 0.65 -15.15 6.46
N VAL A 116 -0.18 -14.35 5.82
CA VAL A 116 -1.14 -14.78 4.81
C VAL A 116 -0.93 -14.02 3.51
N ASN A 117 -1.14 -14.71 2.37
CA ASN A 117 -1.18 -14.03 1.10
C ASN A 117 -2.51 -13.26 0.98
N PRO A 118 -2.48 -11.92 0.77
CA PRO A 118 -3.71 -11.13 0.65
C PRO A 118 -4.62 -11.57 -0.52
N LEU A 119 -4.05 -12.23 -1.53
CA LEU A 119 -4.78 -12.72 -2.71
C LEU A 119 -5.43 -14.08 -2.49
N SER A 120 -5.01 -14.82 -1.47
CA SER A 120 -5.72 -16.03 -1.11
C SER A 120 -7.08 -15.61 -0.60
N SER A 121 -8.12 -15.86 -1.38
CA SER A 121 -9.47 -15.96 -0.85
C SER A 121 -9.36 -16.79 0.41
N ALA A 122 -9.78 -16.27 1.56
CA ALA A 122 -9.83 -17.03 2.78
C ALA A 122 -10.49 -18.35 2.42
N GLY A 123 -9.68 -19.41 2.38
CA GLY A 123 -10.14 -20.67 1.85
C GLY A 123 -11.45 -20.99 2.52
N THR A 124 -12.38 -21.50 1.75
CA THR A 124 -13.59 -22.19 2.19
C THR A 124 -13.19 -23.35 3.10
N THR A 125 -12.61 -23.06 4.24
CA THR A 125 -12.66 -23.93 5.42
C THR A 125 -14.06 -23.73 5.97
N ALA A 126 -14.81 -24.83 5.97
CA ALA A 126 -16.15 -24.92 6.52
C ALA A 126 -16.22 -24.15 7.86
N PRO A 127 -17.30 -23.43 8.15
CA PRO A 127 -17.40 -22.59 9.33
C PRO A 127 -17.26 -23.47 10.58
N THR A 128 -16.10 -23.40 11.20
CA THR A 128 -15.94 -23.86 12.57
C THR A 128 -16.64 -22.81 13.45
N PRO A 129 -17.62 -23.15 14.28
CA PRO A 129 -18.49 -22.19 14.97
C PRO A 129 -17.82 -21.28 15.99
N ALA A 130 -16.50 -21.19 16.05
CA ALA A 130 -15.76 -20.48 17.09
C ALA A 130 -14.70 -19.49 16.60
N ALA A 131 -14.57 -19.24 15.29
CA ALA A 131 -13.66 -18.21 14.82
C ALA A 131 -14.44 -16.88 14.69
N PRO A 132 -13.99 -15.76 15.31
CA PRO A 132 -14.57 -14.46 15.04
C PRO A 132 -14.41 -14.14 13.54
N PRO A 133 -15.35 -13.40 12.92
CA PRO A 133 -15.27 -13.05 11.51
C PRO A 133 -13.92 -12.39 11.25
N THR A 134 -13.09 -13.03 10.46
CA THR A 134 -11.85 -12.44 9.99
C THR A 134 -12.25 -11.29 9.07
N ASN A 135 -12.16 -10.05 9.58
CA ASN A 135 -12.35 -8.85 8.77
C ASN A 135 -11.26 -8.82 7.70
N ALA A 136 -11.53 -9.43 6.55
CA ALA A 136 -10.63 -9.38 5.39
C ALA A 136 -10.31 -7.93 5.00
N ASP A 137 -11.25 -7.00 5.30
CA ASP A 137 -11.13 -5.58 5.05
C ASP A 137 -10.42 -4.79 6.16
N ALA A 138 -10.10 -5.42 7.29
CA ALA A 138 -9.38 -4.74 8.36
C ALA A 138 -7.91 -4.51 8.00
N LEU A 139 -7.34 -3.41 8.47
CA LEU A 139 -5.91 -3.13 8.35
C LEU A 139 -5.10 -4.29 9.00
N PRO A 140 -4.16 -4.92 8.29
CA PRO A 140 -3.34 -5.99 8.85
C PRO A 140 -2.45 -5.46 10.01
N ASP A 141 -2.05 -6.36 10.91
CA ASP A 141 -1.18 -6.01 12.03
C ASP A 141 0.26 -5.76 11.57
N ALA A 142 0.68 -6.42 10.48
CA ALA A 142 1.93 -6.13 9.81
C ALA A 142 1.82 -6.38 8.28
N ILE A 143 2.69 -5.71 7.55
CA ILE A 143 2.83 -5.87 6.09
C ILE A 143 4.29 -6.18 5.78
N ARG A 144 4.53 -7.28 5.10
CA ARG A 144 5.85 -7.68 4.61
C ARG A 144 5.99 -7.38 3.13
N LEU A 145 7.01 -6.63 2.80
CA LEU A 145 7.53 -6.47 1.45
C LEU A 145 8.61 -7.53 1.21
N GLN A 146 8.51 -8.26 0.13
CA GLN A 146 9.58 -9.08 -0.43
C GLN A 146 9.91 -8.53 -1.81
N LEU A 147 11.15 -8.15 -2.06
CA LEU A 147 11.60 -7.50 -3.29
C LEU A 147 12.85 -8.18 -3.81
N ASP A 148 12.81 -8.70 -5.02
CA ASP A 148 13.96 -9.30 -5.70
C ASP A 148 14.73 -8.19 -6.44
N VAL A 149 15.82 -7.73 -5.82
CA VAL A 149 16.63 -6.61 -6.28
C VAL A 149 17.64 -7.08 -7.31
N LEU A 150 17.78 -6.32 -8.41
CA LEU A 150 18.73 -6.61 -9.47
C LEU A 150 20.13 -6.04 -9.17
N PRO A 151 21.22 -6.66 -9.66
CA PRO A 151 22.61 -6.28 -9.37
C PRO A 151 22.97 -4.82 -9.69
N ALA A 152 22.24 -4.19 -10.62
CA ALA A 152 22.49 -2.82 -11.06
C ALA A 152 22.33 -1.76 -9.96
N SER A 153 21.76 -2.10 -8.81
CA SER A 153 21.58 -1.19 -7.67
C SER A 153 22.74 -1.22 -6.65
N GLY A 154 23.78 -2.03 -6.88
CA GLY A 154 24.81 -2.32 -5.88
C GLY A 154 24.35 -3.29 -4.78
N LEU A 155 23.10 -3.68 -4.78
CA LEU A 155 22.50 -4.73 -3.96
C LEU A 155 22.03 -5.84 -4.89
N ASN A 156 22.08 -7.07 -4.44
CA ASN A 156 21.62 -8.23 -5.21
C ASN A 156 20.93 -9.23 -4.29
N GLY A 157 19.80 -9.76 -4.76
CA GLY A 157 19.06 -10.80 -4.07
C GLY A 157 17.76 -10.33 -3.46
N ARG A 158 17.17 -11.18 -2.64
CA ARG A 158 15.87 -10.91 -2.00
C ARG A 158 16.02 -10.01 -0.77
N LEU A 159 15.35 -8.89 -0.81
CA LEU A 159 15.20 -8.00 0.31
C LEU A 159 13.83 -8.23 0.96
N THR A 160 13.80 -8.37 2.27
CA THR A 160 12.58 -8.47 3.06
C THR A 160 12.50 -7.31 4.04
N LEU A 161 11.35 -6.63 4.08
CA LEU A 161 11.10 -5.53 4.99
C LEU A 161 9.71 -5.66 5.59
N ASP A 162 9.64 -5.62 6.92
CA ASP A 162 8.39 -5.65 7.66
C ASP A 162 8.02 -4.25 8.14
N TRP A 163 6.75 -3.91 7.95
CA TRP A 163 6.09 -2.79 8.59
C TRP A 163 5.10 -3.34 9.62
N LEU A 164 5.18 -2.83 10.84
CA LEU A 164 4.29 -3.16 11.94
C LEU A 164 3.34 -2.00 12.15
N ARG A 165 2.05 -2.29 12.26
CA ARG A 165 1.05 -1.26 12.57
C ARG A 165 1.38 -0.61 13.92
N PRO A 166 1.53 0.73 13.98
CA PRO A 166 1.73 1.42 15.25
C PRO A 166 0.52 1.19 16.17
N ASN A 167 0.75 0.52 17.30
CA ASN A 167 -0.27 0.34 18.33
C ASN A 167 -0.14 1.48 19.34
N PHE A 168 -0.99 2.48 19.24
CA PHE A 168 -1.15 3.50 20.27
C PHE A 168 -2.08 2.97 21.37
N SER A 169 -1.67 1.94 22.09
CA SER A 169 -2.34 1.56 23.33
C SER A 169 -1.92 2.57 24.40
N ASN A 170 -2.76 3.56 24.62
CA ASN A 170 -2.65 4.46 25.76
C ASN A 170 -2.97 3.66 27.03
N HIS A 171 -1.98 3.00 27.61
CA HIS A 171 -2.11 2.47 28.98
C HIS A 171 -2.08 3.69 29.91
N LYS A 172 -3.27 4.23 30.21
CA LYS A 172 -3.46 5.00 31.45
C LYS A 172 -3.42 4.00 32.58
N THR A 173 -2.29 3.95 33.28
CA THR A 173 -2.24 3.50 34.69
C THR A 173 -2.97 4.51 35.57
#